data_218f88592639bbbb3fd3c223e02fb1d8
#
_entry.id   218f88592639bbbb3fd3c223e02fb1d8
#
_cell.length_a   1.000
_cell.length_b   1.000
_cell.length_c   1.000
_cell.angle_alpha   90.00
_cell.angle_beta   90.00
_cell.angle_gamma   90.00
#
_symmetry.space_group_name_H-M   'P 1'
#
loop_
_entity.id
_entity.type
_entity.pdbx_description
1 polymer ?
#
loop_
_entity_poly.entity_id
_entity_poly.type
_entity_poly.pdbx_seq_one_letter_code
_entity_poly.pdbx_strand_id
1 'polypeptide(L)'
;MAFIQFRQSWQFKQILTGDPDFNMSTTDKIAGLREILALDPKNSFARYGIAVELANRGEVEAAMAEFNQLLRGDPDYTAGYFMSAQTLSRAGRTAEAVDRLRAGISCAARTGNRHALSEMQGMLDELNR
;
A
#
# COMPACT_ATOMS: atom_id res chain seq x y z
N MET A 1 11.49 26.59 8.79
CA MET A 1 12.84 26.57 8.22
C MET A 1 13.47 25.19 8.27
N ALA A 2 13.39 24.47 9.41
CA ALA A 2 13.98 23.15 9.51
C ALA A 2 13.40 22.15 8.49
N PHE A 3 12.10 22.20 8.26
CA PHE A 3 11.42 21.35 7.30
C PHE A 3 11.89 21.62 5.86
N ILE A 4 12.00 22.90 5.52
CA ILE A 4 12.47 23.30 4.19
C ILE A 4 13.93 22.87 4.00
N GLN A 5 14.74 23.05 5.04
CA GLN A 5 16.14 22.62 5.01
C GLN A 5 16.27 21.12 4.84
N PHE A 6 15.38 20.33 5.46
CA PHE A 6 15.38 18.89 5.33
C PHE A 6 15.12 18.46 3.88
N ARG A 7 14.11 19.07 3.23
CA ARG A 7 13.83 18.79 1.82
C ARG A 7 15.00 19.18 0.92
N GLN A 8 15.54 20.35 1.16
CA GLN A 8 16.68 20.84 0.40
C GLN A 8 17.89 19.91 0.60
N SER A 9 18.05 19.38 1.81
CA SER A 9 19.14 18.46 2.09
C SER A 9 19.04 17.19 1.23
N TRP A 10 17.83 16.65 1.07
CA TRP A 10 17.62 15.48 0.22
C TRP A 10 17.95 15.78 -1.24
N GLN A 11 17.37 16.87 -1.77
CA GLN A 11 17.60 17.30 -3.14
C GLN A 11 19.06 17.66 -3.35
N PHE A 12 19.67 18.30 -2.38
CA PHE A 12 21.04 18.72 -2.44
C PHE A 12 21.98 17.51 -2.52
N LYS A 13 21.72 16.48 -1.73
CA LYS A 13 22.49 15.24 -1.80
C LYS A 13 22.39 14.59 -3.18
N GLN A 14 21.20 14.56 -3.73
CA GLN A 14 20.97 13.99 -5.06
C GLN A 14 21.75 14.76 -6.12
N ILE A 15 21.75 16.07 -6.02
CA ILE A 15 22.47 16.93 -6.97
C ILE A 15 23.99 16.79 -6.79
N LEU A 16 24.45 16.80 -5.53
CA LEU A 16 25.88 16.76 -5.23
C LEU A 16 26.53 15.44 -5.61
N THR A 17 25.87 14.35 -5.28
CA THR A 17 26.42 13.02 -5.54
C THR A 17 26.33 12.63 -7.00
N GLY A 18 25.37 13.24 -7.72
CA GLY A 18 25.09 12.82 -9.08
C GLY A 18 24.69 11.35 -9.15
N ASP A 19 24.29 10.77 -8.03
CA ASP A 19 23.97 9.35 -7.91
C ASP A 19 22.58 9.09 -8.45
N PRO A 20 22.45 8.39 -9.58
CA PRO A 20 21.14 8.10 -10.16
C PRO A 20 20.35 7.12 -9.29
N ASP A 21 21.01 6.42 -8.38
CA ASP A 21 20.36 5.45 -7.50
C ASP A 21 19.95 6.06 -6.16
N PHE A 22 20.17 7.35 -5.97
CA PHE A 22 19.75 8.02 -4.75
C PHE A 22 18.23 8.12 -4.73
N ASN A 23 17.61 7.38 -3.83
CA ASN A 23 16.16 7.35 -3.67
C ASN A 23 15.76 7.83 -2.29
N MET A 24 14.52 8.36 -2.21
CA MET A 24 13.90 8.67 -0.95
C MET A 24 13.75 7.39 -0.13
N SER A 25 14.12 7.44 1.15
CA SER A 25 13.97 6.30 2.04
C SER A 25 12.48 5.98 2.25
N THR A 26 12.20 4.75 2.73
CA THR A 26 10.84 4.33 3.06
C THR A 26 10.20 5.28 4.08
N THR A 27 10.97 5.73 5.07
CA THR A 27 10.50 6.68 6.08
C THR A 27 10.10 8.01 5.43
N ASP A 28 10.91 8.50 4.49
CA ASP A 28 10.63 9.75 3.78
C ASP A 28 9.40 9.63 2.89
N LYS A 29 9.22 8.48 2.25
CA LYS A 29 8.03 8.23 1.44
C LYS A 29 6.77 8.26 2.28
N ILE A 30 6.79 7.61 3.44
CA ILE A 30 5.65 7.59 4.35
C ILE A 30 5.36 9.01 4.84
N ALA A 31 6.38 9.75 5.23
CA ALA A 31 6.22 11.14 5.71
C ALA A 31 5.56 12.02 4.63
N GLY A 32 6.03 11.91 3.38
CA GLY A 32 5.45 12.65 2.27
C GLY A 32 3.99 12.30 2.01
N LEU A 33 3.66 11.02 2.06
CA LEU A 33 2.29 10.57 1.87
C LEU A 33 1.38 10.99 3.02
N ARG A 34 1.90 11.04 4.26
CA ARG A 34 1.13 11.54 5.39
C ARG A 34 0.85 13.04 5.27
N GLU A 35 1.76 13.81 4.67
CA GLU A 35 1.51 15.21 4.37
C GLU A 35 0.33 15.38 3.40
N ILE A 36 0.26 14.51 2.39
CA ILE A 36 -0.86 14.50 1.45
C ILE A 36 -2.16 14.21 2.19
N LEU A 37 -2.16 13.22 3.08
CA LEU A 37 -3.35 12.87 3.87
C LEU A 37 -3.76 13.98 4.83
N ALA A 38 -2.80 14.77 5.33
CA ALA A 38 -3.12 15.91 6.20
C ALA A 38 -3.92 16.97 5.44
N LEU A 39 -3.65 17.15 4.15
CA LEU A 39 -4.35 18.10 3.30
C LEU A 39 -5.60 17.51 2.66
N ASP A 40 -5.59 16.20 2.41
CA ASP A 40 -6.69 15.48 1.77
C ASP A 40 -6.89 14.13 2.48
N PRO A 41 -7.63 14.11 3.60
CA PRO A 41 -7.79 12.89 4.41
C PRO A 41 -8.47 11.72 3.69
N LYS A 42 -9.15 11.98 2.57
CA LYS A 42 -9.84 10.97 1.79
C LYS A 42 -9.02 10.48 0.60
N ASN A 43 -7.76 10.87 0.52
CA ASN A 43 -6.91 10.47 -0.59
C ASN A 43 -6.54 8.98 -0.46
N SER A 44 -7.28 8.15 -1.19
CA SER A 44 -7.11 6.69 -1.15
C SER A 44 -5.73 6.26 -1.65
N PHE A 45 -5.24 6.90 -2.69
CA PHE A 45 -3.93 6.57 -3.26
C PHE A 45 -2.81 6.80 -2.24
N ALA A 46 -2.86 7.91 -1.50
CA ALA A 46 -1.86 8.21 -0.48
C ALA A 46 -1.90 7.18 0.66
N ARG A 47 -3.09 6.83 1.12
CA ARG A 47 -3.23 5.83 2.18
C ARG A 47 -2.77 4.46 1.72
N TYR A 48 -3.11 4.08 0.49
CA TYR A 48 -2.63 2.85 -0.12
C TYR A 48 -1.09 2.83 -0.17
N GLY A 49 -0.49 3.94 -0.58
CA GLY A 49 0.98 4.04 -0.63
C GLY A 49 1.63 3.83 0.73
N ILE A 50 1.05 4.41 1.79
CA ILE A 50 1.55 4.23 3.16
C ILE A 50 1.45 2.75 3.56
N ALA A 51 0.30 2.13 3.30
CA ALA A 51 0.09 0.71 3.65
C ALA A 51 1.12 -0.19 2.95
N VAL A 52 1.36 0.05 1.67
CA VAL A 52 2.33 -0.74 0.89
C VAL A 52 3.74 -0.56 1.43
N GLU A 53 4.14 0.67 1.75
CA GLU A 53 5.48 0.92 2.31
C GLU A 53 5.65 0.26 3.67
N LEU A 54 4.63 0.31 4.52
CA LEU A 54 4.67 -0.37 5.81
C LEU A 54 4.78 -1.89 5.63
N ALA A 55 4.04 -2.44 4.68
CA ALA A 55 4.11 -3.87 4.35
C ALA A 55 5.52 -4.26 3.87
N ASN A 56 6.13 -3.42 3.03
CA ASN A 56 7.49 -3.66 2.54
C ASN A 56 8.52 -3.63 3.65
N ARG A 57 8.25 -2.87 4.72
CA ARG A 57 9.11 -2.83 5.90
C ARG A 57 8.88 -4.00 6.86
N GLY A 58 7.91 -4.85 6.57
CA GLY A 58 7.56 -5.95 7.45
C GLY A 58 6.70 -5.55 8.64
N GLU A 59 6.18 -4.33 8.66
CA GLU A 59 5.31 -3.83 9.73
C GLU A 59 3.86 -4.22 9.42
N VAL A 60 3.56 -5.49 9.60
CA VAL A 60 2.30 -6.10 9.16
C VAL A 60 1.08 -5.47 9.82
N GLU A 61 1.12 -5.31 11.14
CA GLU A 61 -0.03 -4.77 11.86
C GLU A 61 -0.32 -3.31 11.47
N ALA A 62 0.72 -2.50 11.35
CA ALA A 62 0.56 -1.12 10.91
C ALA A 62 0.05 -1.05 9.48
N ALA A 63 0.57 -1.90 8.59
CA ALA A 63 0.12 -1.97 7.20
C ALA A 63 -1.36 -2.36 7.14
N MET A 64 -1.76 -3.38 7.89
CA MET A 64 -3.14 -3.83 7.89
C MET A 64 -4.11 -2.78 8.43
N ALA A 65 -3.69 -2.01 9.44
CA ALA A 65 -4.49 -0.90 9.95
C ALA A 65 -4.76 0.12 8.84
N GLU A 66 -3.75 0.45 8.05
CA GLU A 66 -3.91 1.39 6.92
C GLU A 66 -4.77 0.80 5.80
N PHE A 67 -4.55 -0.47 5.44
CA PHE A 67 -5.40 -1.15 4.45
C PHE A 67 -6.86 -1.19 4.90
N ASN A 68 -7.10 -1.51 6.16
CA ASN A 68 -8.47 -1.57 6.68
C ASN A 68 -9.15 -0.20 6.63
N GLN A 69 -8.43 0.85 6.98
CA GLN A 69 -8.98 2.20 6.90
C GLN A 69 -9.23 2.62 5.46
N LEU A 70 -8.32 2.29 4.55
CA LEU A 70 -8.48 2.52 3.13
C LEU A 70 -9.80 1.90 2.63
N LEU A 71 -10.01 0.63 2.93
CA LEU A 71 -11.17 -0.11 2.41
C LEU A 71 -12.48 0.26 3.09
N ARG A 72 -12.42 0.81 4.29
CA ARG A 72 -13.61 1.39 4.92
C ARG A 72 -14.05 2.68 4.21
N GLY A 73 -13.06 3.50 3.83
CA GLY A 73 -13.35 4.76 3.15
C GLY A 73 -13.60 4.61 1.65
N ASP A 74 -13.00 3.60 1.04
CA ASP A 74 -13.08 3.37 -0.41
C ASP A 74 -13.17 1.86 -0.67
N PRO A 75 -14.37 1.28 -0.49
CA PRO A 75 -14.55 -0.16 -0.65
C PRO A 75 -14.27 -0.69 -2.05
N ASP A 76 -14.20 0.17 -3.04
CA ASP A 76 -13.96 -0.22 -4.43
C ASP A 76 -12.48 -0.08 -4.83
N TYR A 77 -11.61 0.20 -3.87
CA TYR A 77 -10.17 0.30 -4.13
C TYR A 77 -9.58 -1.11 -4.24
N THR A 78 -9.72 -1.68 -5.42
CA THR A 78 -9.43 -3.10 -5.67
C THR A 78 -8.02 -3.52 -5.30
N ALA A 79 -7.03 -2.67 -5.59
CA ALA A 79 -5.63 -2.97 -5.25
C ALA A 79 -5.41 -3.14 -3.74
N GLY A 80 -6.24 -2.49 -2.92
CA GLY A 80 -6.15 -2.63 -1.46
C GLY A 80 -6.45 -4.04 -0.98
N TYR A 81 -7.40 -4.72 -1.60
CA TYR A 81 -7.70 -6.12 -1.27
C TYR A 81 -6.53 -7.02 -1.64
N PHE A 82 -6.00 -6.85 -2.84
CA PHE A 82 -4.91 -7.70 -3.32
C PHE A 82 -3.65 -7.53 -2.47
N MET A 83 -3.23 -6.30 -2.24
CA MET A 83 -2.00 -6.02 -1.49
C MET A 83 -2.12 -6.39 -0.02
N SER A 84 -3.28 -6.19 0.59
CA SER A 84 -3.49 -6.63 1.97
C SER A 84 -3.49 -8.15 2.07
N ALA A 85 -4.06 -8.85 1.09
CA ALA A 85 -4.00 -10.31 1.05
C ALA A 85 -2.56 -10.81 0.90
N GLN A 86 -1.76 -10.19 0.03
CA GLN A 86 -0.35 -10.53 -0.10
C GLN A 86 0.41 -10.33 1.21
N THR A 87 0.15 -9.21 1.88
CA THR A 87 0.78 -8.90 3.16
C THR A 87 0.46 -9.98 4.20
N LEU A 88 -0.80 -10.35 4.29
CA LEU A 88 -1.25 -11.39 5.22
C LEU A 88 -0.65 -12.76 4.87
N SER A 89 -0.61 -13.10 3.59
CA SER A 89 -0.06 -14.36 3.12
C SER A 89 1.43 -14.50 3.46
N ARG A 90 2.20 -13.44 3.23
CA ARG A 90 3.62 -13.42 3.56
C ARG A 90 3.87 -13.54 5.06
N ALA A 91 2.93 -13.06 5.86
CA ALA A 91 3.00 -13.15 7.32
C ALA A 91 2.52 -14.50 7.85
N GLY A 92 2.15 -15.44 6.98
CA GLY A 92 1.64 -16.74 7.37
C GLY A 92 0.18 -16.74 7.84
N ARG A 93 -0.52 -15.62 7.65
CA ARG A 93 -1.92 -15.46 8.07
C ARG A 93 -2.84 -15.84 6.91
N THR A 94 -2.79 -17.10 6.53
CA THR A 94 -3.42 -17.62 5.30
C THR A 94 -4.95 -17.49 5.33
N ALA A 95 -5.59 -17.81 6.46
CA ALA A 95 -7.05 -17.74 6.55
C ALA A 95 -7.55 -16.30 6.33
N GLU A 96 -6.86 -15.34 6.92
CA GLU A 96 -7.22 -13.93 6.75
C GLU A 96 -6.94 -13.46 5.31
N ALA A 97 -5.87 -13.95 4.70
CA ALA A 97 -5.56 -13.65 3.30
C ALA A 97 -6.68 -14.16 2.38
N VAL A 98 -7.16 -15.38 2.63
CA VAL A 98 -8.26 -15.98 1.86
C VAL A 98 -9.53 -15.12 1.98
N ASP A 99 -9.87 -14.69 3.19
CA ASP A 99 -11.04 -13.84 3.41
C ASP A 99 -10.90 -12.51 2.66
N ARG A 100 -9.72 -11.93 2.67
CA ARG A 100 -9.45 -10.67 1.98
C ARG A 100 -9.56 -10.84 0.46
N LEU A 101 -9.07 -11.95 -0.06
CA LEU A 101 -9.17 -12.25 -1.49
C LEU A 101 -10.61 -12.44 -1.92
N ARG A 102 -11.41 -13.14 -1.13
CA ARG A 102 -12.84 -13.33 -1.46
C ARG A 102 -13.57 -11.99 -1.53
N ALA A 103 -13.30 -11.12 -0.57
CA ALA A 103 -13.89 -9.76 -0.60
C ALA A 103 -13.41 -8.98 -1.82
N GLY A 104 -12.14 -9.08 -2.17
CA GLY A 104 -11.57 -8.41 -3.33
C GLY A 104 -12.12 -8.94 -4.65
N ILE A 105 -12.31 -10.26 -4.75
CA ILE A 105 -12.91 -10.88 -5.94
C ILE A 105 -14.33 -10.38 -6.13
N SER A 106 -15.11 -10.31 -5.06
CA SER A 106 -16.46 -9.76 -5.09
C SER A 106 -16.46 -8.30 -5.58
N CYS A 107 -15.52 -7.51 -5.06
CA CYS A 107 -15.35 -6.11 -5.47
C CYS A 107 -14.98 -6.01 -6.95
N ALA A 108 -14.02 -6.79 -7.41
CA ALA A 108 -13.55 -6.78 -8.80
C ALA A 108 -14.67 -7.19 -9.77
N ALA A 109 -15.45 -8.19 -9.38
CA ALA A 109 -16.61 -8.61 -10.18
C ALA A 109 -17.66 -7.50 -10.29
N ARG A 110 -17.97 -6.85 -9.17
CA ARG A 110 -18.95 -5.79 -9.12
C ARG A 110 -18.52 -4.57 -9.94
N THR A 111 -17.22 -4.24 -9.90
CA THR A 111 -16.70 -3.06 -10.60
C THR A 111 -16.23 -3.36 -12.03
N GLY A 112 -16.33 -4.61 -12.48
CA GLY A 112 -15.93 -5.00 -13.82
C GLY A 112 -14.41 -5.03 -14.04
N ASN A 113 -13.62 -5.12 -12.99
CA ASN A 113 -12.16 -5.16 -13.07
C ASN A 113 -11.69 -6.60 -13.29
N ARG A 114 -11.69 -7.03 -14.55
CA ARG A 114 -11.37 -8.41 -14.92
C ARG A 114 -9.93 -8.81 -14.61
N HIS A 115 -9.01 -7.86 -14.78
CA HIS A 115 -7.59 -8.13 -14.52
C HIS A 115 -7.38 -8.44 -13.02
N ALA A 116 -7.91 -7.59 -12.15
CA ALA A 116 -7.81 -7.80 -10.70
C ALA A 116 -8.53 -9.08 -10.28
N LEU A 117 -9.69 -9.35 -10.87
CA LEU A 117 -10.45 -10.58 -10.60
C LEU A 117 -9.59 -11.82 -10.88
N SER A 118 -8.96 -11.86 -12.05
CA SER A 118 -8.12 -12.97 -12.46
C SER A 118 -6.92 -13.15 -11.54
N GLU A 119 -6.25 -12.05 -11.18
CA GLU A 119 -5.09 -12.11 -10.30
C GLU A 119 -5.46 -12.62 -8.91
N MET A 120 -6.54 -12.10 -8.34
CA MET A 120 -6.97 -12.51 -7.01
C MET A 120 -7.49 -13.95 -7.00
N GLN A 121 -8.18 -14.37 -8.05
CA GLN A 121 -8.62 -15.75 -8.18
C GLN A 121 -7.42 -16.70 -8.26
N GLY A 122 -6.39 -16.34 -9.02
CA GLY A 122 -5.16 -17.12 -9.11
C GLY A 122 -4.46 -17.26 -7.76
N MET A 123 -4.38 -16.18 -7.01
CA MET A 123 -3.78 -16.22 -5.68
C MET A 123 -4.60 -17.07 -4.72
N LEU A 124 -5.92 -16.93 -4.77
CA LEU A 124 -6.81 -17.74 -3.93
C LEU A 124 -6.64 -19.23 -4.21
N ASP A 125 -6.55 -19.59 -5.49
CA ASP A 125 -6.36 -21.00 -5.89
C ASP A 125 -5.03 -21.54 -5.36
N GLU A 126 -3.97 -20.74 -5.39
CA GLU A 126 -2.68 -21.13 -4.83
C GLU A 126 -2.75 -21.35 -3.32
N LEU A 127 -3.43 -20.48 -2.60
CA LEU A 127 -3.54 -20.58 -1.14
C LEU A 127 -4.40 -21.78 -0.71
N ASN A 128 -5.27 -22.24 -1.58
CA ASN A 128 -6.17 -23.37 -1.28
C ASN A 128 -5.60 -24.73 -1.71
N ARG A 129 -4.38 -24.77 -2.20
CA ARG A 129 -3.72 -26.03 -2.58
C ARG A 129 -3.28 -26.87 -1.40
#